data_2e3d704af14339f264695ce53cfa7c61
#
_entry.id   2e3d704af14339f264695ce53cfa7c61
#
_cell.length_a   1.000
_cell.length_b   1.000
_cell.length_c   1.000
_cell.angle_alpha   90.00
_cell.angle_beta   90.00
_cell.angle_gamma   90.00
#
_symmetry.space_group_name_H-M   'P 1'
#
loop_
_entity.id
_entity.type
_entity.pdbx_description
1 polymer ?
#
loop_
_entity_poly.entity_id
_entity_poly.type
_entity_poly.pdbx_seq_one_letter_code
_entity_poly.pdbx_strand_id
1 'polypeptide(L)'
;MGKTSRIVGFAVKALLIFVMTVLVVYNAWMLAAKYILRQDRPTFFGYSFAVVTSGSMEPELKINDLIVTKACDTYSVGDVITFFDSDRNEYVTHRIILTADGTYTTKGDANNWQDLFAVPREAVVGKVVASVGGVGGAVLFLQSPAGFFAVLGGGAL
;
A
#
# COMPACT_ATOMS: atom_id res chain seq x y z
N MET A 1 -12.58 -23.57 -32.40
CA MET A 1 -12.15 -22.40 -31.66
C MET A 1 -11.57 -21.40 -32.65
N GLY A 2 -12.20 -20.23 -32.80
CA GLY A 2 -11.82 -19.26 -33.82
C GLY A 2 -10.48 -18.58 -33.52
N LYS A 3 -9.84 -18.03 -34.55
CA LYS A 3 -8.56 -17.30 -34.49
C LYS A 3 -8.57 -16.18 -33.42
N THR A 4 -9.71 -15.53 -33.24
CA THR A 4 -9.97 -14.48 -32.26
C THR A 4 -9.86 -14.98 -30.80
N SER A 5 -10.38 -16.17 -30.49
CA SER A 5 -10.29 -16.78 -29.16
C SER A 5 -8.84 -17.09 -28.76
N ARG A 6 -8.01 -17.53 -29.70
CA ARG A 6 -6.57 -17.78 -29.45
C ARG A 6 -5.79 -16.49 -29.19
N ILE A 7 -6.11 -15.42 -29.94
CA ILE A 7 -5.46 -14.10 -29.75
C ILE A 7 -5.82 -13.52 -28.38
N VAL A 8 -7.10 -13.57 -28.01
CA VAL A 8 -7.56 -13.09 -26.68
C VAL A 8 -6.90 -13.90 -25.57
N GLY A 9 -6.86 -15.23 -25.67
CA GLY A 9 -6.18 -16.07 -24.69
C GLY A 9 -4.69 -15.76 -24.57
N PHE A 10 -3.99 -15.53 -25.68
CA PHE A 10 -2.59 -15.13 -25.66
C PHE A 10 -2.39 -13.75 -24.99
N ALA A 11 -3.22 -12.77 -25.32
CA ALA A 11 -3.14 -11.44 -24.74
C ALA A 11 -3.38 -11.46 -23.22
N VAL A 12 -4.36 -12.23 -22.74
CA VAL A 12 -4.62 -12.40 -21.30
C VAL A 12 -3.43 -13.06 -20.60
N LYS A 13 -2.86 -14.14 -21.17
CA LYS A 13 -1.66 -14.80 -20.61
C LYS A 13 -0.47 -13.84 -20.56
N ALA A 14 -0.23 -13.09 -21.62
CA ALA A 14 0.86 -12.11 -21.67
C ALA A 14 0.69 -11.02 -20.61
N LEU A 15 -0.54 -10.52 -20.43
CA LEU A 15 -0.87 -9.53 -19.37
C LEU A 15 -0.63 -10.11 -17.98
N LEU A 16 -1.08 -11.34 -17.71
CA LEU A 16 -0.87 -12.00 -16.42
C LEU A 16 0.62 -12.20 -16.13
N ILE A 17 1.39 -12.68 -17.11
CA ILE A 17 2.86 -12.84 -16.97
C ILE A 17 3.50 -11.48 -16.69
N PHE A 18 3.11 -10.44 -17.40
CA PHE A 18 3.62 -9.08 -17.18
C PHE A 18 3.33 -8.60 -15.74
N VAL A 19 2.08 -8.71 -15.28
CA VAL A 19 1.69 -8.32 -13.91
C VAL A 19 2.50 -9.11 -12.86
N MET A 20 2.63 -10.43 -13.06
CA MET A 20 3.43 -11.27 -12.14
C MET A 20 4.90 -10.87 -12.13
N THR A 21 5.48 -10.58 -13.29
CA THR A 21 6.88 -10.11 -13.37
C THR A 21 7.07 -8.81 -12.61
N VAL A 22 6.14 -7.85 -12.77
CA VAL A 22 6.16 -6.58 -12.02
C VAL A 22 6.08 -6.83 -10.52
N LEU A 23 5.17 -7.70 -10.07
CA LEU A 23 5.04 -8.06 -8.66
C LEU A 23 6.30 -8.72 -8.10
N VAL A 24 6.91 -9.63 -8.84
CA VAL A 24 8.16 -10.31 -8.43
C VAL A 24 9.30 -9.29 -8.31
N VAL A 25 9.46 -8.43 -9.31
CA VAL A 25 10.49 -7.37 -9.31
C VAL A 25 10.28 -6.41 -8.14
N TYR A 26 9.04 -5.98 -7.90
CA TYR A 26 8.70 -5.13 -6.77
C TYR A 26 9.03 -5.79 -5.43
N ASN A 27 8.63 -7.04 -5.21
CA ASN A 27 8.94 -7.77 -3.98
C ASN A 27 10.45 -7.98 -3.79
N ALA A 28 11.17 -8.34 -4.86
CA ALA A 28 12.62 -8.48 -4.82
C ALA A 28 13.31 -7.16 -4.46
N TRP A 29 12.85 -6.03 -5.02
CA TRP A 29 13.33 -4.71 -4.66
C TRP A 29 13.07 -4.39 -3.19
N MET A 30 11.85 -4.62 -2.68
CA MET A 30 11.50 -4.37 -1.29
C MET A 30 12.35 -5.18 -0.32
N LEU A 31 12.61 -6.46 -0.63
CA LEU A 31 13.51 -7.31 0.15
C LEU A 31 14.96 -6.79 0.10
N ALA A 32 15.45 -6.45 -1.08
CA ALA A 32 16.79 -5.90 -1.25
C ALA A 32 16.93 -4.56 -0.50
N ALA A 33 15.95 -3.67 -0.61
CA ALA A 33 15.94 -2.39 0.10
C ALA A 33 15.97 -2.58 1.62
N LYS A 34 15.20 -3.52 2.15
CA LYS A 34 15.15 -3.82 3.58
C LYS A 34 16.44 -4.48 4.09
N TYR A 35 16.91 -5.55 3.43
CA TYR A 35 17.98 -6.39 3.97
C TYR A 35 19.37 -6.02 3.48
N ILE A 36 19.51 -5.52 2.25
CA ILE A 36 20.79 -5.16 1.64
C ILE A 36 21.08 -3.68 1.85
N LEU A 37 20.11 -2.81 1.51
CA LEU A 37 20.27 -1.35 1.65
C LEU A 37 19.94 -0.85 3.07
N ARG A 38 19.47 -1.76 3.96
CA ARG A 38 19.13 -1.48 5.36
C ARG A 38 18.18 -0.29 5.52
N GLN A 39 17.26 -0.15 4.58
CA GLN A 39 16.20 0.85 4.67
C GLN A 39 15.13 0.33 5.64
N ASP A 40 14.92 1.03 6.74
CA ASP A 40 13.88 0.67 7.72
C ASP A 40 12.48 0.72 7.08
N ARG A 41 12.33 1.54 6.06
CA ARG A 41 11.07 1.78 5.33
C ARG A 41 11.33 1.80 3.83
N PRO A 42 11.37 0.61 3.19
CA PRO A 42 11.65 0.55 1.77
C PRO A 42 10.49 1.18 0.97
N THR A 43 10.86 2.08 0.07
CA THR A 43 9.95 2.70 -0.89
C THR A 43 10.40 2.38 -2.30
N PHE A 44 9.49 2.42 -3.25
CA PHE A 44 9.81 2.28 -4.67
C PHE A 44 9.66 3.65 -5.35
N PHE A 45 10.79 4.28 -5.67
CA PHE A 45 10.86 5.67 -6.16
C PHE A 45 10.11 6.68 -5.27
N GLY A 46 10.20 6.51 -3.93
CA GLY A 46 9.50 7.35 -2.96
C GLY A 46 8.00 7.03 -2.79
N TYR A 47 7.48 6.00 -3.43
CA TYR A 47 6.11 5.53 -3.27
C TYR A 47 6.05 4.24 -2.46
N SER A 48 4.98 4.09 -1.69
CA SER A 48 4.62 2.84 -0.99
C SER A 48 3.16 2.51 -1.24
N PHE A 49 2.82 1.24 -1.12
CA PHE A 49 1.47 0.72 -1.33
C PHE A 49 1.00 0.00 -0.08
N ALA A 50 -0.24 0.21 0.31
CA ALA A 50 -0.85 -0.50 1.43
C ALA A 50 -2.33 -0.77 1.16
N VAL A 51 -2.87 -1.81 1.80
CA VAL A 51 -4.31 -2.10 1.78
C VAL A 51 -4.92 -1.64 3.10
N VAL A 52 -6.01 -0.90 3.02
CA VAL A 52 -6.77 -0.43 4.18
C VAL A 52 -7.45 -1.62 4.85
N THR A 53 -7.16 -1.85 6.12
CA THR A 53 -7.66 -3.00 6.90
C THR A 53 -8.67 -2.62 7.96
N SER A 54 -8.85 -1.32 8.25
CA SER A 54 -9.80 -0.82 9.26
C SER A 54 -10.64 0.33 8.71
N GLY A 55 -11.79 0.59 9.33
CA GLY A 55 -12.69 1.68 8.96
C GLY A 55 -12.36 3.03 9.60
N SER A 56 -11.19 3.20 10.25
CA SER A 56 -10.86 4.43 10.98
C SER A 56 -10.83 5.69 10.10
N MET A 57 -10.68 5.52 8.78
CA MET A 57 -10.63 6.60 7.80
C MET A 57 -11.89 6.71 6.94
N GLU A 58 -12.95 6.01 7.29
CA GLU A 58 -14.23 6.17 6.57
C GLU A 58 -14.83 7.58 6.82
N PRO A 59 -15.50 8.14 5.82
CA PRO A 59 -15.80 7.58 4.49
C PRO A 59 -14.70 7.76 3.43
N GLU A 60 -13.61 8.48 3.74
CA GLU A 60 -12.54 8.84 2.80
C GLU A 60 -11.80 7.60 2.24
N LEU A 61 -11.41 6.68 3.13
CA LEU A 61 -10.80 5.42 2.78
C LEU A 61 -11.60 4.28 3.41
N LYS A 62 -11.94 3.29 2.61
CA LYS A 62 -12.75 2.13 3.04
C LYS A 62 -11.89 0.89 3.17
N ILE A 63 -12.37 -0.07 3.96
CA ILE A 63 -11.73 -1.39 4.06
C ILE A 63 -11.62 -2.00 2.65
N ASN A 64 -10.47 -2.62 2.35
CA ASN A 64 -10.07 -3.16 1.04
C ASN A 64 -9.72 -2.12 -0.03
N ASP A 65 -9.60 -0.85 0.31
CA ASP A 65 -8.99 0.11 -0.61
C ASP A 65 -7.48 -0.11 -0.67
N LEU A 66 -6.91 -0.04 -1.89
CA LEU A 66 -5.48 0.05 -2.09
C LEU A 66 -5.09 1.52 -2.09
N ILE A 67 -4.22 1.92 -1.18
CA ILE A 67 -3.69 3.27 -1.11
C ILE A 67 -2.28 3.34 -1.65
N VAL A 68 -1.96 4.46 -2.28
CA VAL A 68 -0.63 4.83 -2.71
C VAL A 68 -0.16 6.00 -1.86
N THR A 69 0.96 5.84 -1.17
CA THR A 69 1.58 6.91 -0.39
C THR A 69 2.86 7.39 -1.07
N LYS A 70 3.15 8.67 -0.92
CA LYS A 70 4.37 9.31 -1.43
C LYS A 70 5.13 9.95 -0.27
N ALA A 71 6.42 9.63 -0.16
CA ALA A 71 7.31 10.31 0.77
C ALA A 71 7.49 11.77 0.34
N CYS A 72 7.34 12.68 1.29
CA CYS A 72 7.48 14.13 1.09
C CYS A 72 8.43 14.71 2.13
N ASP A 73 9.04 15.85 1.82
CA ASP A 73 9.92 16.54 2.77
C ASP A 73 9.14 17.19 3.92
N THR A 74 7.90 17.58 3.67
CA THR A 74 7.01 18.22 4.65
C THR A 74 5.59 17.72 4.49
N TYR A 75 4.85 17.71 5.60
CA TYR A 75 3.44 17.37 5.65
C TYR A 75 2.68 18.48 6.38
N SER A 76 1.42 18.69 6.01
CA SER A 76 0.59 19.80 6.50
C SER A 76 -0.69 19.28 7.15
N VAL A 77 -1.31 20.12 7.97
CA VAL A 77 -2.66 19.86 8.50
C VAL A 77 -3.63 19.58 7.35
N GLY A 78 -4.42 18.53 7.50
CA GLY A 78 -5.34 18.03 6.46
C GLY A 78 -4.76 16.90 5.62
N ASP A 79 -3.44 16.69 5.59
CA ASP A 79 -2.85 15.55 4.87
C ASP A 79 -3.20 14.24 5.55
N VAL A 80 -3.55 13.24 4.76
CA VAL A 80 -3.68 11.86 5.22
C VAL A 80 -2.32 11.21 5.08
N ILE A 81 -1.73 10.79 6.19
CA ILE A 81 -0.40 10.19 6.23
C ILE A 81 -0.45 8.74 6.70
N THR A 82 0.43 7.90 6.15
CA THR A 82 0.73 6.59 6.71
C THR A 82 2.01 6.69 7.51
N PHE A 83 1.98 6.20 8.73
CA PHE A 83 3.13 6.20 9.64
C PHE A 83 3.25 4.85 10.37
N PHE A 84 4.43 4.57 10.89
CA PHE A 84 4.68 3.38 11.68
C PHE A 84 4.50 3.68 13.16
N ASP A 85 3.57 2.97 13.79
CA ASP A 85 3.37 2.97 15.25
C ASP A 85 4.28 1.90 15.87
N SER A 86 5.33 2.32 16.55
CA SER A 86 6.30 1.42 17.18
C SER A 86 5.73 0.64 18.35
N ASP A 87 4.76 1.21 19.07
CA ASP A 87 4.17 0.59 20.26
C ASP A 87 3.27 -0.58 19.88
N ARG A 88 2.56 -0.44 18.75
CA ARG A 88 1.69 -1.47 18.19
C ARG A 88 2.37 -2.35 17.16
N ASN A 89 3.56 -1.94 16.69
CA ASN A 89 4.30 -2.59 15.61
C ASN A 89 3.47 -2.72 14.32
N GLU A 90 2.73 -1.66 13.98
CA GLU A 90 1.83 -1.63 12.81
C GLU A 90 1.91 -0.31 12.06
N TYR A 91 1.45 -0.32 10.80
CA TYR A 91 1.27 0.90 10.01
C TYR A 91 -0.14 1.44 10.21
N VAL A 92 -0.23 2.72 10.54
CA VAL A 92 -1.49 3.45 10.75
C VAL A 92 -1.62 4.52 9.67
N THR A 93 -2.83 4.72 9.17
CA THR A 93 -3.13 5.78 8.20
C THR A 93 -4.20 6.69 8.80
N HIS A 94 -3.82 7.92 9.14
CA HIS A 94 -4.71 8.91 9.75
C HIS A 94 -4.44 10.31 9.18
N ARG A 95 -5.35 11.25 9.45
CA ARG A 95 -5.26 12.64 9.03
C ARG A 95 -4.51 13.49 10.05
N ILE A 96 -3.62 14.35 9.58
CA ILE A 96 -2.95 15.36 10.42
C ILE A 96 -3.99 16.42 10.81
N ILE A 97 -4.16 16.63 12.10
CA ILE A 97 -5.03 17.68 12.65
C ILE A 97 -4.25 18.83 13.29
N LEU A 98 -2.98 18.58 13.67
CA LEU A 98 -2.09 19.60 14.22
C LEU A 98 -0.64 19.26 13.86
N THR A 99 0.16 20.29 13.63
CA THR A 99 1.63 20.17 13.47
C THR A 99 2.30 21.04 14.52
N ALA A 100 3.24 20.49 15.25
CA ALA A 100 4.01 21.21 16.26
C ALA A 100 5.43 20.60 16.36
N ASP A 101 6.43 21.46 16.34
CA ASP A 101 7.84 21.11 16.62
C ASP A 101 8.36 19.88 15.86
N GLY A 102 7.97 19.73 14.58
CA GLY A 102 8.39 18.61 13.74
C GLY A 102 7.64 17.30 14.01
N THR A 103 6.58 17.34 14.81
CA THR A 103 5.67 16.23 15.07
C THR A 103 4.27 16.49 14.56
N TYR A 104 3.48 15.44 14.41
CA TYR A 104 2.11 15.49 13.90
C TYR A 104 1.15 14.86 14.90
N THR A 105 0.09 15.59 15.26
CA THR A 105 -1.06 14.99 15.92
C THR A 105 -2.02 14.50 14.85
N THR A 106 -2.41 13.25 14.93
CA THR A 106 -3.24 12.59 13.92
C THR A 106 -4.57 12.13 14.49
N LYS A 107 -5.52 11.91 13.60
CA LYS A 107 -6.85 11.39 13.93
C LYS A 107 -7.42 10.63 12.74
N GLY A 108 -8.01 9.47 12.97
CA GLY A 108 -8.84 8.79 11.99
C GLY A 108 -10.14 9.57 11.73
N ASP A 109 -10.55 9.69 10.48
CA ASP A 109 -11.73 10.48 10.10
C ASP A 109 -13.02 9.97 10.78
N ALA A 110 -13.14 8.65 10.98
CA ALA A 110 -14.24 8.01 11.70
C ALA A 110 -14.05 7.93 13.22
N ASN A 111 -12.88 8.29 13.74
CA ASN A 111 -12.61 8.19 15.16
C ASN A 111 -13.21 9.38 15.92
N ASN A 112 -13.65 9.17 17.17
CA ASN A 112 -14.14 10.24 18.04
C ASN A 112 -13.00 11.10 18.60
N TRP A 113 -11.83 10.51 18.82
CA TRP A 113 -10.69 11.11 19.50
C TRP A 113 -9.46 11.10 18.61
N GLN A 114 -8.58 12.07 18.84
CA GLN A 114 -7.24 12.07 18.25
C GLN A 114 -6.38 10.94 18.81
N ASP A 115 -5.30 10.62 18.10
CA ASP A 115 -4.33 9.66 18.58
C ASP A 115 -3.62 10.19 19.84
N LEU A 116 -3.33 9.30 20.78
CA LEU A 116 -2.81 9.68 22.09
C LEU A 116 -1.33 10.09 22.08
N PHE A 117 -0.66 9.88 20.96
CA PHE A 117 0.77 10.17 20.81
C PHE A 117 1.00 11.09 19.59
N ALA A 118 2.06 11.89 19.68
CA ALA A 118 2.51 12.68 18.55
C ALA A 118 3.37 11.81 17.63
N VAL A 119 3.08 11.84 16.35
CA VAL A 119 3.82 11.10 15.31
C VAL A 119 5.06 11.90 14.94
N PRO A 120 6.29 11.41 15.22
CA PRO A 120 7.49 12.08 14.79
C PRO A 120 7.63 11.98 13.26
N ARG A 121 8.26 12.98 12.65
CA ARG A 121 8.42 13.03 11.19
C ARG A 121 9.06 11.76 10.62
N GLU A 122 10.03 11.21 11.34
CA GLU A 122 10.77 10.01 10.96
C GLU A 122 9.87 8.76 10.94
N ALA A 123 8.76 8.78 11.68
CA ALA A 123 7.77 7.71 11.66
C ALA A 123 6.89 7.73 10.42
N VAL A 124 6.81 8.86 9.70
CA VAL A 124 5.95 8.99 8.54
C VAL A 124 6.58 8.30 7.33
N VAL A 125 5.81 7.38 6.72
CA VAL A 125 6.16 6.70 5.46
C VAL A 125 5.86 7.60 4.27
N GLY A 126 4.70 8.27 4.29
CA GLY A 126 4.31 9.15 3.22
C GLY A 126 2.86 9.63 3.35
N LYS A 127 2.51 10.59 2.49
CA LYS A 127 1.17 11.11 2.31
C LYS A 127 0.40 10.26 1.31
N VAL A 128 -0.85 9.95 1.59
CA VAL A 128 -1.76 9.31 0.64
C VAL A 128 -2.00 10.24 -0.55
N VAL A 129 -1.65 9.80 -1.73
CA VAL A 129 -1.78 10.57 -2.99
C VAL A 129 -2.81 9.98 -3.94
N ALA A 130 -3.17 8.72 -3.75
CA ALA A 130 -4.23 8.05 -4.50
C ALA A 130 -4.80 6.88 -3.70
N SER A 131 -6.05 6.53 -4.00
CA SER A 131 -6.70 5.32 -3.52
C SER A 131 -7.49 4.66 -4.66
N VAL A 132 -7.53 3.33 -4.63
CA VAL A 132 -8.33 2.52 -5.57
C VAL A 132 -9.25 1.62 -4.75
N GLY A 133 -10.54 1.88 -4.85
CA GLY A 133 -11.56 1.23 -4.03
C GLY A 133 -11.71 -0.26 -4.31
N GLY A 134 -11.77 -1.08 -3.25
CA GLY A 134 -12.17 -2.47 -3.30
C GLY A 134 -11.20 -3.47 -3.95
N VAL A 135 -10.01 -3.03 -4.38
CA VAL A 135 -9.03 -3.92 -5.06
C VAL A 135 -8.05 -4.57 -4.08
N GLY A 136 -8.02 -4.12 -2.84
CA GLY A 136 -7.04 -4.57 -1.83
C GLY A 136 -7.10 -6.08 -1.61
N GLY A 137 -8.28 -6.68 -1.53
CA GLY A 137 -8.43 -8.13 -1.39
C GLY A 137 -7.79 -8.91 -2.54
N ALA A 138 -7.94 -8.44 -3.78
CA ALA A 138 -7.30 -9.04 -4.95
C ALA A 138 -5.76 -8.90 -4.87
N VAL A 139 -5.26 -7.75 -4.44
CA VAL A 139 -3.81 -7.53 -4.25
C VAL A 139 -3.26 -8.47 -3.19
N LEU A 140 -3.90 -8.57 -2.02
CA LEU A 140 -3.50 -9.48 -0.95
C LEU A 140 -3.55 -10.95 -1.40
N PHE A 141 -4.60 -11.35 -2.15
CA PHE A 141 -4.68 -12.68 -2.73
C PHE A 141 -3.51 -12.97 -3.66
N LEU A 142 -3.20 -12.06 -4.60
CA LEU A 142 -2.07 -12.23 -5.53
C LEU A 142 -0.72 -12.30 -4.82
N GLN A 143 -0.56 -11.64 -3.69
CA GLN A 143 0.64 -11.70 -2.86
C GLN A 143 0.71 -12.96 -1.97
N SER A 144 -0.40 -13.68 -1.82
CA SER A 144 -0.43 -14.91 -1.05
C SER A 144 0.17 -16.09 -1.82
N PRO A 145 0.69 -17.13 -1.13
CA PRO A 145 1.14 -18.36 -1.81
C PRO A 145 0.06 -18.98 -2.70
N ALA A 146 -1.19 -18.98 -2.25
CA ALA A 146 -2.32 -19.53 -3.01
C ALA A 146 -2.55 -18.74 -4.32
N GLY A 147 -2.52 -17.40 -4.27
CA GLY A 147 -2.64 -16.56 -5.46
C GLY A 147 -1.47 -16.75 -6.43
N PHE A 148 -0.25 -16.86 -5.91
CA PHE A 148 0.93 -17.14 -6.70
C PHE A 148 0.79 -18.47 -7.49
N PHE A 149 0.42 -19.57 -6.82
CA PHE A 149 0.21 -20.84 -7.47
C PHE A 149 -1.02 -20.86 -8.40
N ALA A 150 -2.08 -20.14 -8.07
CA ALA A 150 -3.26 -20.02 -8.93
C ALA A 150 -2.92 -19.36 -10.27
N VAL A 151 -2.10 -18.30 -10.26
CA VAL A 151 -1.67 -17.63 -11.49
C VAL A 151 -0.72 -18.48 -12.31
N LEU A 152 0.23 -19.17 -11.67
CA LEU A 152 1.15 -20.10 -12.37
C LEU A 152 0.41 -21.33 -12.93
N GLY A 153 -0.50 -21.94 -12.15
CA GLY A 153 -1.25 -23.13 -12.55
C GLY A 153 -2.33 -22.85 -13.59
N GLY A 154 -3.00 -21.70 -13.53
CA GLY A 154 -4.00 -21.27 -14.53
C GLY A 154 -3.42 -20.95 -15.90
N GLY A 155 -2.09 -20.81 -16.01
CA GLY A 155 -1.38 -20.67 -17.28
C GLY A 155 -1.10 -21.97 -18.03
N ALA A 156 -1.38 -23.14 -17.42
CA ALA A 156 -1.06 -24.45 -17.96
C ALA A 156 -2.22 -25.18 -18.66
N LEU A 157 -3.39 -24.53 -18.85
CA LEU A 157 -4.56 -25.05 -19.56
C LEU A 157 -4.76 -24.37 -20.93
#